data_744c69d5ee51c132f8a5f5695e16f572
#
_entry.id   744c69d5ee51c132f8a5f5695e16f572
#
_cell.length_a   1.000
_cell.length_b   1.000
_cell.length_c   1.000
_cell.angle_alpha   90.00
_cell.angle_beta   90.00
_cell.angle_gamma   90.00
#
_symmetry.space_group_name_H-M   'P 1'
#
loop_
_entity.id
_entity.type
_entity.pdbx_description
1 polymer ?
#
loop_
_entity_poly.entity_id
_entity_poly.type
_entity_poly.pdbx_seq_one_letter_code
_entity_poly.pdbx_strand_id
1 'polypeptide(L)'
;MTMAIEQEDKIKIGVLALQGSFREHCSMIRRCGGEAVEIRSASQLEGCQGMIIPGGESTTMANIARRWNLFDALREFEDEGERCVWGTCAGLIFLADRIEQGAKQGGQELLGGINVDVSRNFFGSQIDSFETTIPCDIPGCSENDVECRAIFIRAPAIKKVGENVEVLAKYYLSEEKKKEMGVDIESVVVAVKQKNLLATSFHPELTSDLRWHELFMRMSKGCKPFQSKLAKVGEDRKPEEFQPLYTHPDLPVFKDQVIADVMK
;
A
#
# COMPACT_ATOMS: atom_id res chain seq x y z
N MET A 1 43.46 18.18 1.69
CA MET A 1 42.63 17.77 0.54
C MET A 1 41.52 16.91 1.13
N THR A 2 40.44 17.55 1.54
CA THR A 2 39.30 16.90 2.20
C THR A 2 38.47 16.24 1.12
N MET A 3 38.45 14.92 1.09
CA MET A 3 37.51 14.20 0.21
C MET A 3 36.09 14.57 0.67
N ALA A 4 35.34 15.26 -0.18
CA ALA A 4 33.91 15.39 -0.03
C ALA A 4 33.34 13.96 -0.16
N ILE A 5 32.76 13.44 0.90
CA ILE A 5 31.95 12.24 0.85
C ILE A 5 30.75 12.64 0.01
N GLU A 6 30.68 12.14 -1.23
CA GLU A 6 29.47 12.24 -2.04
C GLU A 6 28.34 11.59 -1.22
N GLN A 7 27.45 12.43 -0.74
CA GLN A 7 26.22 11.99 -0.10
C GLN A 7 25.37 11.39 -1.21
N GLU A 8 25.37 10.05 -1.32
CA GLU A 8 24.44 9.37 -2.24
C GLU A 8 23.03 9.89 -1.97
N ASP A 9 22.40 10.48 -2.97
CA ASP A 9 21.05 11.01 -2.83
C ASP A 9 20.11 9.89 -2.42
N LYS A 10 19.49 10.06 -1.25
CA LYS A 10 18.54 9.07 -0.73
C LYS A 10 17.35 8.92 -1.67
N ILE A 11 16.95 7.69 -1.93
CA ILE A 11 15.73 7.40 -2.67
C ILE A 11 14.55 8.01 -1.93
N LYS A 12 13.80 8.87 -2.61
CA LYS A 12 12.65 9.58 -2.05
C LYS A 12 11.37 8.84 -2.39
N ILE A 13 10.65 8.38 -1.37
CA ILE A 13 9.40 7.64 -1.49
C ILE A 13 8.26 8.44 -0.88
N GLY A 14 7.23 8.71 -1.70
CA GLY A 14 5.97 9.25 -1.23
C GLY A 14 5.14 8.17 -0.54
N VAL A 15 4.49 8.48 0.56
CA VAL A 15 3.49 7.60 1.21
C VAL A 15 2.18 8.36 1.29
N LEU A 16 1.13 7.85 0.65
CA LEU A 16 -0.18 8.51 0.62
C LEU A 16 -0.76 8.59 2.03
N ALA A 17 -0.80 9.79 2.61
CA ALA A 17 -1.10 10.03 4.01
C ALA A 17 -2.51 10.62 4.22
N LEU A 18 -3.51 10.05 3.54
CA LEU A 18 -4.91 10.46 3.65
C LEU A 18 -5.61 9.75 4.83
N GLN A 19 -5.33 8.46 4.99
CA GLN A 19 -5.88 7.61 6.05
C GLN A 19 -5.10 6.28 6.09
N GLY A 20 -5.11 5.56 7.23
CA GLY A 20 -4.51 4.23 7.37
C GLY A 20 -3.05 4.22 7.84
N SER A 21 -2.32 3.14 7.54
CA SER A 21 -1.00 2.80 8.08
C SER A 21 0.18 3.52 7.38
N PHE A 22 0.00 4.79 7.03
CA PHE A 22 1.05 5.54 6.32
C PHE A 22 2.29 5.83 7.17
N ARG A 23 2.13 6.00 8.49
CA ARG A 23 3.26 6.29 9.41
C ARG A 23 4.19 5.09 9.55
N GLU A 24 3.61 3.91 9.61
CA GLU A 24 4.31 2.63 9.68
C GLU A 24 5.16 2.43 8.40
N HIS A 25 4.58 2.65 7.21
CA HIS A 25 5.33 2.64 5.96
C HIS A 25 6.46 3.67 5.95
N CYS A 26 6.20 4.91 6.38
CA CYS A 26 7.26 5.93 6.50
C CYS A 26 8.41 5.49 7.42
N SER A 27 8.09 4.80 8.51
CA SER A 27 9.10 4.25 9.43
C SER A 27 9.93 3.17 8.75
N MET A 28 9.29 2.24 8.03
CA MET A 28 9.97 1.16 7.32
C MET A 28 10.89 1.69 6.21
N ILE A 29 10.43 2.68 5.40
CA ILE A 29 11.27 3.31 4.37
C ILE A 29 12.51 3.95 4.98
N ARG A 30 12.38 4.66 6.12
CA ARG A 30 13.53 5.27 6.81
C ARG A 30 14.49 4.20 7.34
N ARG A 31 13.99 3.08 7.83
CA ARG A 31 14.81 1.93 8.26
C ARG A 31 15.56 1.28 7.09
N CYS A 32 14.99 1.31 5.89
CA CYS A 32 15.68 0.88 4.65
C CYS A 32 16.65 1.94 4.09
N GLY A 33 16.86 3.07 4.79
CA GLY A 33 17.79 4.13 4.38
C GLY A 33 17.21 5.16 3.41
N GLY A 34 15.92 5.07 3.06
CA GLY A 34 15.23 6.01 2.17
C GLY A 34 14.75 7.29 2.88
N GLU A 35 14.32 8.25 2.07
CA GLU A 35 13.56 9.42 2.50
C GLU A 35 12.07 9.14 2.32
N ALA A 36 11.27 9.27 3.38
CA ALA A 36 9.83 9.08 3.34
C ALA A 36 9.10 10.43 3.44
N VAL A 37 8.22 10.71 2.48
CA VAL A 37 7.39 11.92 2.40
C VAL A 37 5.92 11.56 2.53
N GLU A 38 5.22 12.17 3.47
CA GLU A 38 3.77 12.02 3.61
C GLU A 38 3.05 12.84 2.53
N ILE A 39 2.31 12.18 1.65
CA ILE A 39 1.60 12.82 0.52
C ILE A 39 0.17 13.14 0.92
N ARG A 40 -0.17 14.41 0.97
CA ARG A 40 -1.51 14.96 1.19
C ARG A 40 -1.91 15.96 0.10
N SER A 41 -0.95 16.41 -0.69
CA SER A 41 -1.17 17.31 -1.84
C SER A 41 -0.32 16.88 -3.02
N ALA A 42 -0.71 17.30 -4.23
CA ALA A 42 0.01 16.98 -5.47
C ALA A 42 1.46 17.46 -5.45
N SER A 43 1.72 18.65 -4.88
CA SER A 43 3.07 19.21 -4.80
C SER A 43 4.05 18.37 -3.98
N GLN A 44 3.58 17.58 -3.03
CA GLN A 44 4.42 16.71 -2.22
C GLN A 44 4.93 15.47 -2.98
N LEU A 45 4.34 15.14 -4.13
CA LEU A 45 4.86 14.09 -5.02
C LEU A 45 6.15 14.50 -5.74
N GLU A 46 6.44 15.80 -5.82
CA GLU A 46 7.62 16.29 -6.53
C GLU A 46 8.92 15.68 -5.99
N GLY A 47 9.73 15.20 -6.92
CA GLY A 47 10.99 14.55 -6.62
C GLY A 47 10.88 13.10 -6.10
N CYS A 48 9.69 12.55 -5.86
CA CYS A 48 9.54 11.16 -5.46
C CYS A 48 9.86 10.19 -6.62
N GLN A 49 10.56 9.11 -6.32
CA GLN A 49 10.93 8.05 -7.26
C GLN A 49 9.98 6.84 -7.16
N GLY A 50 9.27 6.73 -6.06
CA GLY A 50 8.24 5.73 -5.83
C GLY A 50 7.16 6.24 -4.91
N MET A 51 6.01 5.59 -4.90
CA MET A 51 4.87 5.92 -4.04
C MET A 51 4.26 4.68 -3.42
N ILE A 52 3.92 4.74 -2.13
CA ILE A 52 3.16 3.71 -1.42
C ILE A 52 1.75 4.21 -1.16
N ILE A 53 0.76 3.39 -1.53
CA ILE A 53 -0.65 3.56 -1.16
C ILE A 53 -0.92 2.58 -0.01
N PRO A 54 -1.06 3.07 1.24
CA PRO A 54 -1.12 2.21 2.42
C PRO A 54 -2.46 1.49 2.56
N GLY A 55 -2.50 0.53 3.49
CA GLY A 55 -3.73 -0.04 3.98
C GLY A 55 -4.58 0.98 4.74
N GLY A 56 -5.89 0.76 4.73
CA GLY A 56 -6.87 1.63 5.34
C GLY A 56 -8.30 1.30 4.86
N GLU A 57 -9.19 2.29 4.88
CA GLU A 57 -10.52 2.16 4.29
C GLU A 57 -10.51 2.79 2.88
N SER A 58 -10.57 1.95 1.85
CA SER A 58 -10.34 2.36 0.46
C SER A 58 -11.34 3.40 -0.05
N THR A 59 -12.61 3.31 0.34
CA THR A 59 -13.64 4.28 -0.10
C THR A 59 -13.40 5.66 0.51
N THR A 60 -13.03 5.71 1.78
CA THR A 60 -12.66 6.96 2.47
C THR A 60 -11.44 7.60 1.83
N MET A 61 -10.40 6.80 1.56
CA MET A 61 -9.20 7.29 0.88
C MET A 61 -9.51 7.86 -0.50
N ALA A 62 -10.34 7.16 -1.31
CA ALA A 62 -10.77 7.63 -2.62
C ALA A 62 -11.56 8.94 -2.53
N ASN A 63 -12.48 9.05 -1.58
CA ASN A 63 -13.29 10.26 -1.38
C ASN A 63 -12.42 11.46 -0.98
N ILE A 64 -11.43 11.25 -0.09
CA ILE A 64 -10.50 12.30 0.31
C ILE A 64 -9.61 12.69 -0.88
N ALA A 65 -9.04 11.72 -1.61
CA ALA A 65 -8.21 11.98 -2.78
C ALA A 65 -8.95 12.80 -3.84
N ARG A 66 -10.22 12.45 -4.10
CA ARG A 66 -11.09 13.21 -5.02
C ARG A 66 -11.34 14.63 -4.52
N ARG A 67 -11.71 14.78 -3.26
CA ARG A 67 -11.99 16.08 -2.65
C ARG A 67 -10.78 17.03 -2.68
N TRP A 68 -9.58 16.46 -2.62
CA TRP A 68 -8.32 17.22 -2.61
C TRP A 68 -7.67 17.31 -4.00
N ASN A 69 -8.37 16.89 -5.06
CA ASN A 69 -7.89 16.88 -6.43
C ASN A 69 -6.55 16.13 -6.62
N LEU A 70 -6.37 15.05 -5.86
CA LEU A 70 -5.15 14.26 -5.90
C LEU A 70 -5.16 13.20 -7.00
N PHE A 71 -6.32 12.73 -7.45
CA PHE A 71 -6.40 11.61 -8.39
C PHE A 71 -5.63 11.84 -9.68
N ASP A 72 -5.71 13.04 -10.25
CA ASP A 72 -5.02 13.36 -11.51
C ASP A 72 -3.49 13.29 -11.31
N ALA A 73 -2.98 13.81 -10.20
CA ALA A 73 -1.56 13.73 -9.87
C ALA A 73 -1.10 12.30 -9.56
N LEU A 74 -1.94 11.50 -8.90
CA LEU A 74 -1.64 10.09 -8.63
C LEU A 74 -1.62 9.27 -9.93
N ARG A 75 -2.53 9.52 -10.86
CA ARG A 75 -2.53 8.92 -12.19
C ARG A 75 -1.30 9.34 -12.99
N GLU A 76 -1.01 10.63 -13.04
CA GLU A 76 0.20 11.12 -13.72
C GLU A 76 1.47 10.48 -13.14
N PHE A 77 1.51 10.27 -11.82
CA PHE A 77 2.63 9.60 -11.17
C PHE A 77 2.79 8.16 -11.64
N GLU A 78 1.70 7.42 -11.78
CA GLU A 78 1.68 6.00 -12.15
C GLU A 78 1.79 5.78 -13.66
N ASP A 79 1.12 6.61 -14.46
CA ASP A 79 0.79 6.38 -15.88
C ASP A 79 2.03 6.31 -16.81
N GLU A 80 3.12 6.96 -16.44
CA GLU A 80 4.34 6.97 -17.27
C GLU A 80 5.17 5.69 -17.19
N GLY A 81 4.86 4.76 -16.27
CA GLY A 81 5.63 3.53 -16.09
C GLY A 81 7.09 3.73 -15.68
N GLU A 82 7.49 4.97 -15.43
CA GLU A 82 8.85 5.35 -15.07
C GLU A 82 9.10 5.33 -13.56
N ARG A 83 8.04 5.23 -12.74
CA ARG A 83 8.09 5.26 -11.28
C ARG A 83 7.36 4.06 -10.69
N CYS A 84 7.78 3.66 -9.52
CA CYS A 84 7.20 2.51 -8.85
C CYS A 84 6.03 2.92 -7.96
N VAL A 85 4.96 2.12 -7.97
CA VAL A 85 3.85 2.27 -7.03
C VAL A 85 3.58 0.94 -6.33
N TRP A 86 3.42 1.00 -5.01
CA TRP A 86 3.08 -0.16 -4.19
C TRP A 86 1.80 0.08 -3.41
N GLY A 87 0.82 -0.81 -3.59
CA GLY A 87 -0.44 -0.81 -2.84
C GLY A 87 -0.47 -1.93 -1.79
N THR A 88 -0.69 -1.59 -0.50
CA THR A 88 -0.93 -2.59 0.55
C THR A 88 -2.41 -2.58 0.96
N CYS A 89 -3.03 -3.76 1.10
CA CYS A 89 -4.43 -3.92 1.53
C CYS A 89 -5.39 -3.01 0.72
N ALA A 90 -5.83 -1.88 1.27
CA ALA A 90 -6.65 -0.90 0.54
C ALA A 90 -5.92 -0.36 -0.71
N GLY A 91 -4.62 -0.20 -0.66
CA GLY A 91 -3.80 0.21 -1.80
C GLY A 91 -3.79 -0.81 -2.94
N LEU A 92 -3.84 -2.12 -2.66
CA LEU A 92 -4.06 -3.15 -3.68
C LEU A 92 -5.38 -2.90 -4.42
N ILE A 93 -6.45 -2.53 -3.69
CA ILE A 93 -7.74 -2.21 -4.30
C ILE A 93 -7.62 -1.03 -5.26
N PHE A 94 -6.83 0.00 -4.91
CA PHE A 94 -6.59 1.16 -5.79
C PHE A 94 -5.90 0.80 -7.10
N LEU A 95 -4.94 -0.15 -7.06
CA LEU A 95 -4.12 -0.54 -8.21
C LEU A 95 -4.75 -1.65 -9.05
N ALA A 96 -5.80 -2.31 -8.58
CA ALA A 96 -6.48 -3.34 -9.34
C ALA A 96 -7.29 -2.74 -10.50
N ASP A 97 -7.27 -3.40 -11.66
CA ASP A 97 -8.09 -2.99 -12.79
C ASP A 97 -9.58 -3.24 -12.53
N ARG A 98 -9.90 -4.27 -11.73
CA ARG A 98 -11.29 -4.66 -11.47
C ARG A 98 -11.51 -5.03 -10.01
N ILE A 99 -12.68 -4.62 -9.50
CA ILE A 99 -13.18 -5.04 -8.19
C ILE A 99 -14.43 -5.89 -8.42
N GLU A 100 -14.47 -7.06 -7.79
CA GLU A 100 -15.67 -7.89 -7.73
C GLU A 100 -16.74 -7.12 -6.94
N GLN A 101 -17.84 -6.78 -7.61
CA GLN A 101 -18.90 -5.97 -7.01
C GLN A 101 -19.63 -6.76 -5.92
N GLY A 102 -19.46 -6.34 -4.67
CA GLY A 102 -20.55 -6.41 -3.72
C GLY A 102 -21.51 -5.27 -4.09
N ALA A 103 -22.59 -5.60 -4.75
CA ALA A 103 -23.53 -4.65 -5.31
C ALA A 103 -24.16 -3.76 -4.26
N LYS A 104 -23.62 -2.56 -4.01
CA LYS A 104 -24.39 -1.37 -3.58
C LYS A 104 -23.62 -0.11 -3.98
N GLN A 105 -24.09 0.52 -5.08
CA GLN A 105 -23.95 1.93 -5.40
C GLN A 105 -22.56 2.52 -5.65
N GLY A 106 -22.32 2.88 -6.90
CA GLY A 106 -21.30 3.82 -7.32
C GLY A 106 -19.87 3.30 -7.07
N GLY A 107 -19.26 2.67 -8.06
CA GLY A 107 -17.93 2.10 -7.95
C GLY A 107 -16.92 3.10 -7.40
N GLN A 108 -16.07 2.64 -6.49
CA GLN A 108 -14.91 3.42 -6.04
C GLN A 108 -14.03 3.73 -7.25
N GLU A 109 -13.52 4.94 -7.30
CA GLU A 109 -12.50 5.31 -8.29
C GLU A 109 -11.20 4.56 -8.02
N LEU A 110 -10.63 3.99 -9.08
CA LEU A 110 -9.39 3.23 -9.07
C LEU A 110 -8.32 3.98 -9.85
N LEU A 111 -7.08 3.75 -9.51
CA LEU A 111 -5.95 4.11 -10.37
C LEU A 111 -5.80 3.05 -11.46
N GLY A 112 -5.95 1.78 -11.11
CA GLY A 112 -5.74 0.65 -12.01
C GLY A 112 -4.26 0.29 -12.16
N GLY A 113 -3.92 -0.34 -13.29
CA GLY A 113 -2.55 -0.63 -13.71
C GLY A 113 -2.09 -2.05 -13.41
N ILE A 114 -2.69 -2.77 -12.46
CA ILE A 114 -2.45 -4.20 -12.24
C ILE A 114 -3.63 -5.00 -12.76
N ASN A 115 -3.38 -5.88 -13.73
CA ASN A 115 -4.42 -6.72 -14.34
C ASN A 115 -4.86 -7.85 -13.41
N VAL A 116 -5.59 -7.49 -12.35
CA VAL A 116 -6.16 -8.42 -11.39
C VAL A 116 -7.62 -8.08 -11.09
N ASP A 117 -8.39 -9.11 -10.72
CA ASP A 117 -9.73 -8.97 -10.15
C ASP A 117 -9.62 -9.16 -8.63
N VAL A 118 -10.07 -8.19 -7.86
CA VAL A 118 -9.96 -8.17 -6.40
C VAL A 118 -11.33 -8.26 -5.74
N SER A 119 -11.45 -9.09 -4.71
CA SER A 119 -12.59 -9.13 -3.80
C SER A 119 -12.20 -8.44 -2.49
N ARG A 120 -13.01 -7.44 -2.05
CA ARG A 120 -12.70 -6.61 -0.87
C ARG A 120 -12.77 -7.35 0.47
N ASN A 121 -13.65 -8.32 0.58
CA ASN A 121 -14.00 -8.98 1.84
C ASN A 121 -13.90 -10.50 1.71
N PHE A 122 -12.88 -10.99 1.04
CA PHE A 122 -12.76 -12.40 0.72
C PHE A 122 -12.63 -13.27 1.98
N PHE A 123 -11.87 -12.84 2.97
CA PHE A 123 -11.61 -13.59 4.20
C PHE A 123 -12.73 -13.53 5.25
N GLY A 124 -13.92 -12.96 4.89
CA GLY A 124 -15.09 -12.93 5.75
C GLY A 124 -15.46 -11.55 6.29
N SER A 125 -16.42 -11.51 7.23
CA SER A 125 -16.89 -10.26 7.84
C SER A 125 -15.89 -9.73 8.88
N GLN A 126 -16.13 -8.55 9.39
CA GLN A 126 -15.31 -7.65 10.21
C GLN A 126 -14.39 -8.25 11.32
N ILE A 127 -14.42 -9.55 11.58
CA ILE A 127 -13.74 -10.18 12.72
C ILE A 127 -12.42 -10.85 12.32
N ASP A 128 -12.18 -11.11 11.03
CA ASP A 128 -11.05 -11.95 10.61
C ASP A 128 -9.79 -11.14 10.29
N SER A 129 -9.18 -10.65 11.35
CA SER A 129 -7.77 -10.28 11.32
C SER A 129 -6.96 -11.44 11.86
N PHE A 130 -5.94 -11.87 11.13
CA PHE A 130 -5.08 -12.97 11.54
C PHE A 130 -3.64 -12.73 11.09
N GLU A 131 -2.74 -13.40 11.77
CA GLU A 131 -1.33 -13.44 11.44
C GLU A 131 -0.92 -14.86 11.08
N THR A 132 -0.07 -14.98 10.07
CA THR A 132 0.47 -16.27 9.64
C THR A 132 1.81 -16.10 8.93
N THR A 133 2.51 -17.20 8.72
CA THR A 133 3.66 -17.27 7.82
C THR A 133 3.18 -17.78 6.47
N ILE A 134 3.60 -17.13 5.40
CA ILE A 134 3.24 -17.51 4.03
C ILE A 134 4.49 -17.72 3.18
N PRO A 135 4.48 -18.68 2.26
CA PRO A 135 5.53 -18.77 1.26
C PRO A 135 5.50 -17.54 0.37
N CYS A 136 6.68 -16.98 0.12
CA CYS A 136 6.85 -15.81 -0.71
C CYS A 136 8.11 -15.93 -1.58
N ASP A 137 8.00 -15.43 -2.81
CA ASP A 137 9.11 -15.28 -3.74
C ASP A 137 9.43 -13.78 -3.88
N ILE A 138 10.29 -13.28 -2.99
CA ILE A 138 10.67 -11.86 -2.99
C ILE A 138 11.95 -11.73 -3.82
N PRO A 139 11.88 -11.10 -5.02
CA PRO A 139 13.04 -10.95 -5.89
C PRO A 139 14.25 -10.32 -5.19
N GLY A 140 15.40 -10.98 -5.29
CA GLY A 140 16.66 -10.53 -4.70
C GLY A 140 16.83 -10.85 -3.21
N CYS A 141 15.97 -11.68 -2.63
CA CYS A 141 16.21 -12.32 -1.34
C CYS A 141 16.94 -13.65 -1.50
N SER A 142 17.45 -14.21 -0.40
CA SER A 142 18.13 -15.51 -0.41
C SER A 142 17.16 -16.63 -0.73
N GLU A 143 17.61 -17.68 -1.41
CA GLU A 143 16.83 -18.91 -1.65
C GLU A 143 16.36 -19.61 -0.35
N ASN A 144 16.93 -19.24 0.80
CA ASN A 144 16.52 -19.71 2.11
C ASN A 144 15.42 -18.84 2.75
N ASP A 145 15.13 -17.66 2.19
CA ASP A 145 14.15 -16.67 2.70
C ASP A 145 12.80 -16.82 1.99
N VAL A 146 12.32 -18.07 1.91
CA VAL A 146 11.13 -18.46 1.15
C VAL A 146 9.81 -18.20 1.89
N GLU A 147 9.86 -17.72 3.12
CA GLU A 147 8.68 -17.44 3.93
C GLU A 147 8.72 -16.03 4.51
N CYS A 148 7.55 -15.41 4.64
CA CYS A 148 7.42 -14.12 5.28
C CYS A 148 6.23 -14.10 6.25
N ARG A 149 6.36 -13.28 7.31
CA ARG A 149 5.28 -13.01 8.25
C ARG A 149 4.27 -12.08 7.59
N ALA A 150 3.01 -12.48 7.57
CA ALA A 150 1.92 -11.73 6.96
C ALA A 150 0.80 -11.46 7.97
N ILE A 151 0.43 -10.21 8.11
CA ILE A 151 -0.68 -9.75 8.95
C ILE A 151 -1.82 -9.33 8.03
N PHE A 152 -2.95 -10.01 8.14
CA PHE A 152 -4.16 -9.74 7.38
C PHE A 152 -5.18 -9.05 8.28
N ILE A 153 -5.67 -7.87 7.86
CA ILE A 153 -6.68 -7.10 8.58
C ILE A 153 -7.79 -6.78 7.60
N ARG A 154 -8.90 -7.52 7.67
CA ARG A 154 -10.03 -7.41 6.71
C ARG A 154 -9.55 -7.34 5.26
N ALA A 155 -8.58 -8.22 4.96
CA ALA A 155 -7.78 -8.10 3.75
C ALA A 155 -8.58 -8.42 2.48
N PRO A 156 -8.31 -7.72 1.37
CA PRO A 156 -8.79 -8.11 0.06
C PRO A 156 -8.08 -9.37 -0.42
N ALA A 157 -8.67 -10.07 -1.38
CA ALA A 157 -8.03 -11.20 -2.05
C ALA A 157 -8.00 -10.99 -3.56
N ILE A 158 -6.96 -11.46 -4.21
CA ILE A 158 -6.83 -11.49 -5.66
C ILE A 158 -7.52 -12.77 -6.16
N LYS A 159 -8.66 -12.60 -6.83
CA LYS A 159 -9.50 -13.70 -7.35
C LYS A 159 -9.04 -14.20 -8.72
N LYS A 160 -8.56 -13.28 -9.54
CA LYS A 160 -8.01 -13.59 -10.86
C LYS A 160 -6.74 -12.80 -11.09
N VAL A 161 -5.79 -13.46 -11.70
CA VAL A 161 -4.52 -12.87 -12.13
C VAL A 161 -4.53 -12.88 -13.66
N GLY A 162 -4.37 -11.73 -14.27
CA GLY A 162 -4.31 -11.58 -15.71
C GLY A 162 -2.92 -11.84 -16.28
N GLU A 163 -2.79 -11.62 -17.58
CA GLU A 163 -1.52 -11.79 -18.29
C GLU A 163 -0.48 -10.78 -17.80
N ASN A 164 0.80 -11.19 -17.81
CA ASN A 164 1.96 -10.39 -17.43
C ASN A 164 1.98 -9.94 -15.96
N VAL A 165 1.19 -10.57 -15.10
CA VAL A 165 1.23 -10.38 -13.64
C VAL A 165 2.03 -11.51 -13.01
N GLU A 166 3.08 -11.15 -12.30
CA GLU A 166 3.94 -12.06 -11.53
C GLU A 166 3.34 -12.27 -10.13
N VAL A 167 3.15 -13.53 -9.73
CA VAL A 167 2.66 -13.90 -8.39
C VAL A 167 3.84 -14.07 -7.46
N LEU A 168 3.92 -13.23 -6.42
CA LEU A 168 5.02 -13.24 -5.45
C LEU A 168 4.69 -14.00 -4.16
N ALA A 169 3.41 -14.10 -3.79
CA ALA A 169 3.01 -14.85 -2.59
C ALA A 169 1.59 -15.38 -2.70
N LYS A 170 1.37 -16.54 -2.06
CA LYS A 170 0.07 -17.18 -1.91
C LYS A 170 -0.17 -17.53 -0.44
N TYR A 171 -1.42 -17.38 0.00
CA TYR A 171 -1.90 -17.91 1.26
C TYR A 171 -2.61 -19.25 0.99
N TYR A 172 -2.16 -20.32 1.63
CA TYR A 172 -2.78 -21.65 1.53
C TYR A 172 -3.80 -21.83 2.64
N LEU A 173 -5.03 -22.20 2.27
CA LEU A 173 -6.12 -22.39 3.23
C LEU A 173 -6.04 -23.77 3.87
N SER A 174 -6.19 -23.83 5.19
CA SER A 174 -6.43 -25.10 5.89
C SER A 174 -7.84 -25.64 5.58
N GLU A 175 -8.06 -26.93 5.75
CA GLU A 175 -9.39 -27.54 5.57
C GLU A 175 -10.46 -26.94 6.47
N GLU A 176 -10.07 -26.54 7.69
CA GLU A 176 -10.93 -25.81 8.62
C GLU A 176 -11.35 -24.46 8.05
N LYS A 177 -10.37 -23.69 7.51
CA LYS A 177 -10.62 -22.36 6.95
C LYS A 177 -11.46 -22.44 5.66
N LYS A 178 -11.23 -23.43 4.81
CA LYS A 178 -12.08 -23.71 3.63
C LYS A 178 -13.53 -23.91 4.03
N LYS A 179 -13.76 -24.75 5.05
CA LYS A 179 -15.09 -25.08 5.58
C LYS A 179 -15.76 -23.85 6.20
N GLU A 180 -15.02 -23.07 6.99
CA GLU A 180 -15.51 -21.85 7.62
C GLU A 180 -15.95 -20.81 6.57
N MET A 181 -15.15 -20.64 5.53
CA MET A 181 -15.41 -19.69 4.43
C MET A 181 -16.40 -20.21 3.39
N GLY A 182 -16.73 -21.51 3.41
CA GLY A 182 -17.59 -22.14 2.41
C GLY A 182 -16.99 -22.13 1.00
N VAL A 183 -15.65 -22.24 0.90
CA VAL A 183 -14.92 -22.22 -0.39
C VAL A 183 -14.17 -23.52 -0.61
N ASP A 184 -14.04 -23.92 -1.87
CA ASP A 184 -13.28 -25.10 -2.30
C ASP A 184 -12.09 -24.65 -3.15
N ILE A 185 -11.17 -23.92 -2.52
CA ILE A 185 -9.92 -23.46 -3.14
C ILE A 185 -8.73 -23.77 -2.23
N GLU A 186 -7.61 -24.14 -2.84
CA GLU A 186 -6.40 -24.48 -2.11
C GLU A 186 -5.62 -23.27 -1.62
N SER A 187 -5.61 -22.22 -2.41
CA SER A 187 -4.82 -21.02 -2.11
C SER A 187 -5.43 -19.76 -2.70
N VAL A 188 -5.03 -18.63 -2.11
CA VAL A 188 -5.37 -17.29 -2.56
C VAL A 188 -4.09 -16.53 -2.87
N VAL A 189 -4.04 -15.84 -4.01
CA VAL A 189 -2.93 -14.94 -4.34
C VAL A 189 -3.03 -13.71 -3.46
N VAL A 190 -1.93 -13.37 -2.78
CA VAL A 190 -1.88 -12.28 -1.78
C VAL A 190 -0.76 -11.27 -2.03
N ALA A 191 0.13 -11.53 -2.98
CA ALA A 191 1.10 -10.54 -3.46
C ALA A 191 1.37 -10.74 -4.95
N VAL A 192 1.41 -9.64 -5.67
CA VAL A 192 1.66 -9.61 -7.12
C VAL A 192 2.52 -8.42 -7.50
N LYS A 193 3.21 -8.58 -8.64
CA LYS A 193 3.97 -7.52 -9.29
C LYS A 193 3.62 -7.49 -10.78
N GLN A 194 3.51 -6.31 -11.33
CA GLN A 194 3.37 -6.09 -12.77
C GLN A 194 4.18 -4.87 -13.17
N LYS A 195 5.24 -5.07 -13.96
CA LYS A 195 6.18 -4.00 -14.33
C LYS A 195 6.73 -3.27 -13.08
N ASN A 196 6.40 -1.98 -12.95
CA ASN A 196 6.78 -1.07 -11.86
C ASN A 196 5.76 -1.04 -10.70
N LEU A 197 4.69 -1.83 -10.78
CA LEU A 197 3.63 -1.89 -9.77
C LEU A 197 3.80 -3.12 -8.88
N LEU A 198 3.64 -2.92 -7.57
CA LEU A 198 3.65 -3.97 -6.54
C LEU A 198 2.35 -3.88 -5.74
N ALA A 199 1.77 -5.02 -5.38
CA ALA A 199 0.61 -5.04 -4.51
C ALA A 199 0.62 -6.22 -3.55
N THR A 200 0.22 -5.98 -2.29
CA THR A 200 0.09 -6.98 -1.24
C THR A 200 -1.27 -6.87 -0.55
N SER A 201 -1.90 -8.01 -0.25
CA SER A 201 -3.16 -8.05 0.52
C SER A 201 -2.94 -7.82 2.01
N PHE A 202 -1.78 -8.18 2.52
CA PHE A 202 -1.38 -8.10 3.91
C PHE A 202 -0.61 -6.81 4.22
N HIS A 203 -0.29 -6.62 5.49
CA HIS A 203 0.36 -5.43 6.05
C HIS A 203 1.81 -5.72 6.45
N PRO A 204 2.80 -5.68 5.54
CA PRO A 204 4.19 -5.90 5.90
C PRO A 204 4.75 -4.79 6.80
N GLU A 205 4.17 -3.58 6.75
CA GLU A 205 4.55 -2.44 7.58
C GLU A 205 4.27 -2.64 9.07
N LEU A 206 3.43 -3.61 9.43
CA LEU A 206 3.11 -3.96 10.82
C LEU A 206 4.02 -5.06 11.38
N THR A 207 5.01 -5.50 10.61
CA THR A 207 6.01 -6.48 11.02
C THR A 207 7.40 -5.85 11.16
N SER A 208 8.37 -6.60 11.65
CA SER A 208 9.78 -6.18 11.64
C SER A 208 10.51 -6.54 10.35
N ASP A 209 9.86 -7.27 9.44
CA ASP A 209 10.41 -7.76 8.18
C ASP A 209 10.53 -6.62 7.17
N LEU A 210 11.75 -6.26 6.79
CA LEU A 210 12.03 -5.17 5.86
C LEU A 210 12.00 -5.60 4.40
N ARG A 211 12.02 -6.90 4.08
CA ARG A 211 12.27 -7.43 2.73
C ARG A 211 11.32 -6.86 1.67
N TRP A 212 10.03 -6.66 1.99
CA TRP A 212 9.07 -6.05 1.07
C TRP A 212 9.38 -4.57 0.79
N HIS A 213 9.77 -3.84 1.82
CA HIS A 213 10.17 -2.43 1.67
C HIS A 213 11.51 -2.31 0.96
N GLU A 214 12.46 -3.20 1.24
CA GLU A 214 13.73 -3.28 0.50
C GLU A 214 13.52 -3.64 -0.97
N LEU A 215 12.60 -4.58 -1.28
CA LEU A 215 12.21 -4.86 -2.67
C LEU A 215 11.70 -3.58 -3.33
N PHE A 216 10.77 -2.87 -2.69
CA PHE A 216 10.20 -1.65 -3.24
C PHE A 216 11.25 -0.55 -3.42
N MET A 217 12.17 -0.40 -2.47
CA MET A 217 13.31 0.51 -2.57
C MET A 217 14.21 0.15 -3.76
N ARG A 218 14.51 -1.14 -3.96
CA ARG A 218 15.28 -1.60 -5.13
C ARG A 218 14.56 -1.32 -6.44
N MET A 219 13.25 -1.56 -6.50
CA MET A 219 12.43 -1.23 -7.68
C MET A 219 12.48 0.27 -7.99
N SER A 220 12.45 1.11 -6.96
CA SER A 220 12.46 2.57 -7.09
C SER A 220 13.86 3.14 -7.39
N LYS A 221 14.92 2.37 -7.14
CA LYS A 221 16.30 2.78 -7.42
C LYS A 221 16.51 2.90 -8.93
N GLY A 222 16.81 4.10 -9.39
CA GLY A 222 16.96 4.40 -10.81
C GLY A 222 15.70 4.90 -11.51
N CYS A 223 14.57 4.94 -10.82
CA CYS A 223 13.39 5.65 -11.30
C CYS A 223 13.65 7.17 -11.32
N LYS A 224 13.12 7.83 -12.35
CA LYS A 224 13.23 9.29 -12.45
C LYS A 224 12.38 9.98 -11.36
N PRO A 225 12.91 11.01 -10.69
CA PRO A 225 12.12 11.84 -9.80
C PRO A 225 10.90 12.43 -10.52
N PHE A 226 9.75 12.42 -9.84
CA PHE A 226 8.53 12.96 -10.41
C PHE A 226 8.62 14.47 -10.64
N GLN A 227 8.17 14.90 -11.78
CA GLN A 227 7.96 16.30 -12.14
C GLN A 227 6.59 16.39 -12.81
N SER A 228 5.63 17.00 -12.13
CA SER A 228 4.28 17.14 -12.67
C SER A 228 4.26 17.97 -13.94
N LYS A 229 3.58 17.47 -14.96
CA LYS A 229 3.27 18.18 -16.21
C LYS A 229 1.94 18.92 -16.13
N LEU A 230 1.11 18.58 -15.13
CA LEU A 230 -0.12 19.32 -14.89
C LEU A 230 0.23 20.77 -14.59
N ALA A 231 -0.33 21.69 -15.35
CA ALA A 231 -0.21 23.11 -15.04
C ALA A 231 -0.61 23.29 -13.58
N LYS A 232 0.17 24.08 -12.81
CA LYS A 232 -0.14 24.39 -11.40
C LYS A 232 -1.54 25.00 -11.33
N VAL A 233 -2.54 24.15 -11.28
CA VAL A 233 -3.94 24.52 -11.17
C VAL A 233 -4.18 24.87 -9.72
N GLY A 234 -4.17 26.20 -9.46
CA GLY A 234 -4.59 26.77 -8.20
C GLY A 234 -3.68 26.37 -7.03
N GLU A 235 -3.33 27.34 -6.22
CA GLU A 235 -2.59 27.13 -4.99
C GLU A 235 -3.17 25.96 -4.22
N ASP A 236 -2.32 24.99 -3.86
CA ASP A 236 -2.66 23.94 -2.92
C ASP A 236 -3.41 24.58 -1.75
N ARG A 237 -4.66 24.16 -1.51
CA ARG A 237 -5.39 24.64 -0.33
C ARG A 237 -4.54 24.33 0.87
N LYS A 238 -4.11 25.37 1.57
CA LYS A 238 -3.25 25.23 2.73
C LYS A 238 -3.92 24.28 3.73
N PRO A 239 -3.18 23.36 4.34
CA PRO A 239 -3.72 22.47 5.39
C PRO A 239 -4.44 23.22 6.51
N GLU A 240 -4.11 24.50 6.71
CA GLU A 240 -4.71 25.40 7.71
C GLU A 240 -6.19 25.74 7.45
N GLU A 241 -6.69 25.59 6.22
CA GLU A 241 -8.12 25.78 5.89
C GLU A 241 -8.95 24.53 6.19
N PHE A 242 -8.33 23.42 6.54
CA PHE A 242 -9.00 22.21 6.95
C PHE A 242 -9.21 22.23 8.46
N GLN A 243 -10.28 22.88 8.90
CA GLN A 243 -10.77 22.61 10.25
C GLN A 243 -11.26 21.15 10.25
N PRO A 244 -10.67 20.27 11.10
CA PRO A 244 -11.14 18.91 11.21
C PRO A 244 -12.62 18.96 11.61
N LEU A 245 -13.48 18.26 10.85
CA LEU A 245 -14.93 18.17 11.09
C LEU A 245 -15.28 17.58 12.48
N TYR A 246 -14.27 17.08 13.20
CA TYR A 246 -14.37 16.55 14.55
C TYR A 246 -13.12 16.91 15.35
N THR A 247 -13.13 18.03 16.03
CA THR A 247 -12.34 18.23 17.24
C THR A 247 -13.21 17.70 18.41
N HIS A 248 -13.23 16.37 18.60
CA HIS A 248 -13.74 15.83 19.85
C HIS A 248 -12.57 15.80 20.83
N PRO A 249 -12.61 16.56 21.94
CA PRO A 249 -11.52 16.61 22.91
C PRO A 249 -11.33 15.27 23.65
N ASP A 250 -12.21 14.31 23.47
CA ASP A 250 -12.29 13.04 24.20
C ASP A 250 -11.99 11.79 23.38
N LEU A 251 -11.35 11.90 22.20
CA LEU A 251 -10.80 10.70 21.57
C LEU A 251 -9.65 10.18 22.42
N PRO A 252 -9.72 8.94 22.93
CA PRO A 252 -8.65 8.38 23.74
C PRO A 252 -7.39 8.32 22.88
N VAL A 253 -6.38 9.06 23.30
CA VAL A 253 -5.03 8.89 22.78
C VAL A 253 -4.54 7.55 23.33
N PHE A 254 -4.55 6.52 22.51
CA PHE A 254 -3.90 5.24 22.85
C PHE A 254 -2.41 5.52 23.04
N LYS A 255 -1.99 5.68 24.29
CA LYS A 255 -0.57 5.63 24.64
C LYS A 255 -0.13 4.18 24.51
N ASP A 256 1.09 3.95 24.06
CA ASP A 256 1.69 2.65 23.76
C ASP A 256 1.60 1.57 24.88
N GLN A 257 1.09 1.92 26.04
CA GLN A 257 0.90 1.01 27.17
C GLN A 257 -0.37 0.11 27.10
N VAL A 258 -1.32 0.41 26.24
CA VAL A 258 -2.61 -0.33 26.21
C VAL A 258 -2.52 -1.58 25.33
N ILE A 259 -1.57 -1.66 24.41
CA ILE A 259 -1.41 -2.83 23.53
C ILE A 259 -0.90 -4.06 24.30
N ALA A 260 -0.15 -3.87 25.38
CA ALA A 260 0.39 -4.97 26.17
C ALA A 260 -0.64 -5.70 27.05
N ASP A 261 -1.78 -5.06 27.38
CA ASP A 261 -2.79 -5.63 28.27
C ASP A 261 -3.97 -6.28 27.53
N VAL A 262 -4.09 -6.09 26.22
CA VAL A 262 -5.13 -6.73 25.37
C VAL A 262 -4.64 -8.06 24.79
N MET A 263 -3.34 -8.36 24.89
CA MET A 263 -2.72 -9.61 24.42
C MET A 263 -2.40 -10.61 25.56
N LYS A 264 -3.02 -10.48 26.70
CA LYS A 264 -3.05 -11.51 27.76
C LYS A 264 -4.45 -12.15 27.79
#